data_3d24916a7682d430e55f9cf7703a1a3b
#
_entry.id   3d24916a7682d430e55f9cf7703a1a3b
#
_cell.length_a   1.000
_cell.length_b   1.000
_cell.length_c   1.000
_cell.angle_alpha   90.00
_cell.angle_beta   90.00
_cell.angle_gamma   90.00
#
_symmetry.space_group_name_H-M   'P 1'
#
loop_
_entity.id
_entity.type
_entity.pdbx_description
1 polymer ?
#
loop_
_entity_poly.entity_id
_entity_poly.type
_entity_poly.pdbx_seq_one_letter_code
_entity_poly.pdbx_strand_id
1 'polypeptide(L)'
;MMLRLFVGVFFLTTILCPTSSLGGVAGGPGDDNEKFQPGDMIMHHILDAHDWHILNWKGHAVSIPLPIILLHEGRGLKVFSSAKFDHGHSTYQGYKLVYGKTTSIQFVNEDGTNNKEETAKIWDFSITKNVFSLIFSILILLSVFITISKRYRNNKNKAPSGLQSLLEPIVIFVRDDIAKSAIGEKEYKKYLPFLLTVFFFIFLNNLLGLIPFFPGGANLTGNIAVPMVLAAMVFIITTLSGKKYYWKHIFAMPGVPKPVLLILTPIEIFGVFLKPLVLMIRLFANITAGHIIILSFFSMIFIFGEMSPVAGYGVSVFSGLFVLFMMTLELLVAFLQAYVFTLLTAMYFGMAVEEH
;
A
#
# COMPACT_ATOMS: atom_id res chain seq x y z
N MET A 1 12.45 6.76 20.36
CA MET A 1 12.82 5.34 20.31
C MET A 1 11.84 4.53 19.46
N MET A 2 10.52 4.63 19.66
CA MET A 2 9.49 3.93 18.86
C MET A 2 9.55 4.23 17.36
N LEU A 3 9.78 5.48 16.93
CA LEU A 3 9.86 5.84 15.50
C LEU A 3 11.05 5.16 14.80
N ARG A 4 12.19 4.96 15.50
CA ARG A 4 13.35 4.23 14.95
C ARG A 4 13.09 2.73 14.82
N LEU A 5 12.31 2.16 15.75
CA LEU A 5 11.87 0.76 15.66
C LEU A 5 10.85 0.59 14.53
N PHE A 6 9.93 1.55 14.36
CA PHE A 6 8.92 1.56 13.30
C PHE A 6 9.56 1.55 11.91
N VAL A 7 10.50 2.47 11.66
CA VAL A 7 11.20 2.55 10.37
C VAL A 7 12.03 1.28 10.13
N GLY A 8 12.70 0.75 11.14
CA GLY A 8 13.52 -0.46 11.02
C GLY A 8 12.70 -1.73 10.76
N VAL A 9 11.63 -1.96 11.50
CA VAL A 9 10.75 -3.13 11.35
C VAL A 9 9.95 -3.03 10.04
N PHE A 10 9.46 -1.85 9.67
CA PHE A 10 8.74 -1.61 8.42
C PHE A 10 9.65 -1.87 7.21
N PHE A 11 10.89 -1.40 7.23
CA PHE A 11 11.88 -1.68 6.20
C PHE A 11 12.24 -3.17 6.12
N LEU A 12 12.40 -3.83 7.27
CA LEU A 12 12.78 -5.24 7.33
C LEU A 12 11.66 -6.16 6.83
N THR A 13 10.40 -5.86 7.14
CA THR A 13 9.25 -6.70 6.75
C THR A 13 8.84 -6.52 5.30
N THR A 14 8.99 -5.33 4.70
CA THR A 14 8.76 -5.13 3.27
C THR A 14 9.83 -5.75 2.39
N ILE A 15 11.07 -5.85 2.88
CA ILE A 15 12.19 -6.52 2.20
C ILE A 15 12.12 -8.05 2.35
N LEU A 16 11.61 -8.55 3.48
CA LEU A 16 11.55 -9.98 3.81
C LEU A 16 10.26 -10.68 3.37
N CYS A 17 9.30 -9.97 2.74
CA CYS A 17 8.11 -10.63 2.21
C CYS A 17 8.44 -11.25 0.84
N PRO A 18 8.74 -12.57 0.76
CA PRO A 18 8.92 -13.21 -0.54
C PRO A 18 7.56 -13.19 -1.25
N THR A 19 7.50 -12.58 -2.43
CA THR A 19 6.36 -12.72 -3.33
C THR A 19 6.31 -14.16 -3.83
N SER A 20 5.74 -15.07 -3.04
CA SER A 20 5.51 -16.43 -3.45
C SER A 20 4.52 -16.46 -4.61
N SER A 21 5.03 -16.77 -5.79
CA SER A 21 4.30 -16.91 -7.03
C SER A 21 3.36 -18.13 -6.97
N LEU A 22 2.06 -17.89 -6.95
CA LEU A 22 1.07 -18.85 -7.41
C LEU A 22 0.81 -18.57 -8.91
N GLY A 23 1.25 -19.52 -9.72
CA GLY A 23 1.33 -19.36 -11.16
C GLY A 23 0.01 -19.23 -11.91
N GLY A 24 0.09 -18.63 -13.06
CA GLY A 24 -0.85 -18.81 -14.17
C GLY A 24 -1.05 -17.59 -15.08
N VAL A 25 -0.75 -17.85 -16.33
CA VAL A 25 -1.15 -17.22 -17.59
C VAL A 25 -0.49 -15.90 -17.96
N ALA A 26 0.31 -16.01 -19.01
CA ALA A 26 0.99 -14.94 -19.72
C ALA A 26 0.06 -14.23 -20.72
N GLY A 27 0.13 -12.92 -20.74
CA GLY A 27 -0.27 -12.04 -21.81
C GLY A 27 0.68 -10.87 -21.77
N GLY A 28 1.80 -10.95 -22.52
CA GLY A 28 2.69 -9.81 -22.74
C GLY A 28 2.08 -8.90 -23.81
N PRO A 29 2.36 -7.57 -23.80
CA PRO A 29 1.93 -6.69 -24.88
C PRO A 29 2.77 -6.98 -26.11
N GLY A 30 2.15 -7.51 -27.17
CA GLY A 30 2.84 -7.66 -28.46
C GLY A 30 2.33 -8.75 -29.35
N ASP A 31 1.05 -8.70 -29.74
CA ASP A 31 0.61 -9.27 -31.00
C ASP A 31 -0.40 -8.29 -31.61
N ASP A 32 -0.08 -7.72 -32.77
CA ASP A 32 -0.83 -6.65 -33.45
C ASP A 32 -2.25 -7.07 -33.91
N ASN A 33 -2.73 -8.25 -33.51
CA ASN A 33 -4.04 -8.81 -33.79
C ASN A 33 -4.89 -9.19 -32.57
N GLU A 34 -4.42 -8.97 -31.33
CA GLU A 34 -5.25 -9.26 -30.16
C GLU A 34 -6.19 -8.09 -29.85
N LYS A 35 -7.50 -8.43 -29.75
CA LYS A 35 -8.54 -7.50 -29.27
C LYS A 35 -8.13 -6.97 -27.89
N PHE A 36 -8.38 -5.67 -27.65
CA PHE A 36 -8.12 -5.02 -26.38
C PHE A 36 -8.71 -5.84 -25.22
N GLN A 37 -7.86 -6.25 -24.27
CA GLN A 37 -8.24 -7.02 -23.09
C GLN A 37 -8.24 -6.10 -21.85
N PRO A 38 -9.42 -5.63 -21.41
CA PRO A 38 -9.53 -4.69 -20.28
C PRO A 38 -8.95 -5.26 -18.97
N GLY A 39 -9.13 -6.57 -18.76
CA GLY A 39 -8.65 -7.24 -17.55
C GLY A 39 -7.14 -7.16 -17.39
N ASP A 40 -6.41 -7.38 -18.47
CA ASP A 40 -4.94 -7.34 -18.46
C ASP A 40 -4.43 -5.93 -18.24
N MET A 41 -5.03 -4.92 -18.86
CA MET A 41 -4.71 -3.52 -18.65
C MET A 41 -4.92 -3.12 -17.18
N ILE A 42 -6.05 -3.50 -16.58
CA ILE A 42 -6.39 -3.20 -15.20
C ILE A 42 -5.38 -3.87 -14.26
N MET A 43 -5.13 -5.16 -14.47
CA MET A 43 -4.21 -5.92 -13.61
C MET A 43 -2.78 -5.39 -13.70
N HIS A 44 -2.29 -5.07 -14.89
CA HIS A 44 -0.95 -4.48 -15.10
C HIS A 44 -0.80 -3.13 -14.38
N HIS A 45 -1.86 -2.34 -14.30
CA HIS A 45 -1.84 -1.04 -13.63
C HIS A 45 -1.85 -1.14 -12.10
N ILE A 46 -2.58 -2.13 -11.56
CA ILE A 46 -2.77 -2.32 -10.11
C ILE A 46 -1.61 -3.06 -9.48
N LEU A 47 -1.03 -4.04 -10.19
CA LEU A 47 0.04 -4.88 -9.69
C LEU A 47 1.37 -4.11 -9.58
N ASP A 48 2.23 -4.64 -8.73
CA ASP A 48 3.61 -4.16 -8.60
C ASP A 48 4.43 -4.55 -9.85
N ALA A 49 5.35 -3.66 -10.27
CA ALA A 49 6.15 -3.85 -11.46
C ALA A 49 7.60 -3.42 -11.24
N HIS A 50 8.52 -4.01 -12.03
CA HIS A 50 9.96 -3.68 -12.00
C HIS A 50 10.32 -2.51 -12.91
N ASP A 51 9.32 -1.89 -13.55
CA ASP A 51 9.44 -0.68 -14.34
C ASP A 51 8.24 0.24 -14.08
N TRP A 52 8.41 1.53 -14.34
CA TRP A 52 7.34 2.51 -14.21
C TRP A 52 6.83 2.86 -15.60
N HIS A 53 5.82 2.14 -16.07
CA HIS A 53 5.18 2.40 -17.34
C HIS A 53 4.42 3.73 -17.30
N ILE A 54 4.68 4.64 -18.28
CA ILE A 54 4.02 5.95 -18.36
C ILE A 54 2.98 5.92 -19.47
N LEU A 55 3.37 5.57 -20.68
CA LEU A 55 2.49 5.53 -21.86
C LEU A 55 3.11 4.70 -22.98
N ASN A 56 2.28 4.28 -23.95
CA ASN A 56 2.73 3.70 -25.20
C ASN A 56 2.76 4.79 -26.28
N TRP A 57 3.94 5.05 -26.85
CA TRP A 57 4.12 6.04 -27.92
C TRP A 57 4.56 5.34 -29.20
N LYS A 58 3.74 5.38 -30.24
CA LYS A 58 4.01 4.76 -31.57
C LYS A 58 4.41 3.27 -31.47
N GLY A 59 3.74 2.49 -30.63
CA GLY A 59 4.03 1.06 -30.44
C GLY A 59 5.22 0.76 -29.49
N HIS A 60 5.90 1.77 -28.96
CA HIS A 60 6.96 1.60 -27.98
C HIS A 60 6.49 2.02 -26.59
N ALA A 61 6.70 1.15 -25.60
CA ALA A 61 6.41 1.47 -24.22
C ALA A 61 7.44 2.48 -23.66
N VAL A 62 6.94 3.62 -23.19
CA VAL A 62 7.77 4.62 -22.48
C VAL A 62 7.65 4.35 -20.99
N SER A 63 8.73 3.84 -20.40
CA SER A 63 8.81 3.55 -18.98
C SER A 63 10.08 4.11 -18.35
N ILE A 64 10.01 4.38 -17.04
CA ILE A 64 11.20 4.68 -16.23
C ILE A 64 11.73 3.35 -15.71
N PRO A 65 12.95 2.95 -16.10
CA PRO A 65 13.54 1.70 -15.65
C PRO A 65 13.95 1.80 -14.17
N LEU A 66 13.67 0.76 -13.40
CA LEU A 66 14.03 0.66 -12.00
C LEU A 66 15.23 -0.29 -11.82
N PRO A 67 16.02 -0.12 -10.75
CA PRO A 67 17.17 -0.99 -10.49
C PRO A 67 16.70 -2.38 -10.02
N ILE A 68 17.23 -3.41 -10.64
CA ILE A 68 17.02 -4.81 -10.31
C ILE A 68 18.21 -5.30 -9.50
N ILE A 69 17.91 -5.92 -8.36
CA ILE A 69 18.88 -6.46 -7.40
C ILE A 69 18.49 -7.91 -7.11
N LEU A 70 19.23 -8.86 -7.64
CA LEU A 70 18.99 -10.28 -7.45
C LEU A 70 20.15 -10.93 -6.69
N LEU A 71 19.81 -11.71 -5.69
CA LEU A 71 20.74 -12.62 -5.05
C LEU A 71 20.42 -14.04 -5.52
N HIS A 72 21.28 -14.62 -6.36
CA HIS A 72 21.12 -15.97 -6.87
C HIS A 72 22.09 -16.91 -6.15
N GLU A 73 21.59 -17.95 -5.51
CA GLU A 73 22.42 -18.95 -4.84
C GLU A 73 23.34 -19.63 -5.85
N GLY A 74 24.65 -19.58 -5.61
CA GLY A 74 25.66 -20.11 -6.51
C GLY A 74 26.16 -19.16 -7.61
N ARG A 75 25.45 -18.05 -7.91
CA ARG A 75 25.85 -17.04 -8.93
C ARG A 75 26.11 -15.66 -8.34
N GLY A 76 25.87 -15.47 -7.04
CA GLY A 76 26.11 -14.24 -6.31
C GLY A 76 25.12 -13.10 -6.58
N LEU A 77 25.52 -11.89 -6.19
CA LEU A 77 24.70 -10.68 -6.34
C LEU A 77 24.77 -10.15 -7.78
N LYS A 78 23.61 -9.89 -8.36
CA LYS A 78 23.45 -9.27 -9.69
C LYS A 78 22.68 -7.98 -9.56
N VAL A 79 23.25 -6.89 -10.09
CA VAL A 79 22.64 -5.56 -10.08
C VAL A 79 22.66 -4.99 -11.49
N PHE A 80 21.49 -4.66 -12.02
CA PHE A 80 21.33 -4.07 -13.35
C PHE A 80 20.00 -3.32 -13.46
N SER A 81 19.79 -2.58 -14.57
CA SER A 81 18.55 -1.85 -14.83
C SER A 81 17.50 -2.73 -15.50
N SER A 82 16.22 -2.56 -15.16
CA SER A 82 15.08 -3.25 -15.79
C SER A 82 14.96 -2.98 -17.30
N ALA A 83 15.55 -1.87 -17.79
CA ALA A 83 15.65 -1.58 -19.24
C ALA A 83 16.30 -2.70 -20.05
N LYS A 84 17.14 -3.54 -19.42
CA LYS A 84 17.80 -4.68 -20.09
C LYS A 84 16.83 -5.80 -20.49
N PHE A 85 15.64 -5.83 -19.88
CA PHE A 85 14.62 -6.81 -20.20
C PHE A 85 13.68 -6.39 -21.34
N ASP A 86 13.78 -5.16 -21.83
CA ASP A 86 12.91 -4.63 -22.88
C ASP A 86 11.43 -5.05 -22.68
N HIS A 87 10.87 -4.68 -21.55
CA HIS A 87 9.49 -5.04 -21.12
C HIS A 87 9.21 -6.56 -21.16
N GLY A 88 10.21 -7.40 -20.87
CA GLY A 88 10.07 -8.86 -20.88
C GLY A 88 10.28 -9.54 -22.23
N HIS A 89 10.54 -8.77 -23.29
CA HIS A 89 10.86 -9.31 -24.62
C HIS A 89 12.30 -9.85 -24.72
N SER A 90 13.21 -9.31 -23.89
CA SER A 90 14.63 -9.70 -23.91
C SER A 90 15.02 -10.46 -22.64
N THR A 91 15.97 -11.39 -22.81
CA THR A 91 16.64 -12.06 -21.70
C THR A 91 18.01 -11.40 -21.44
N TYR A 92 18.35 -11.22 -20.18
CA TYR A 92 19.65 -10.65 -19.80
C TYR A 92 20.36 -11.53 -18.76
N GLN A 93 21.55 -12.01 -19.08
CA GLN A 93 22.35 -12.92 -18.24
C GLN A 93 21.62 -14.19 -17.79
N GLY A 94 20.70 -14.72 -18.60
CA GLY A 94 19.87 -15.87 -18.27
C GLY A 94 18.64 -15.53 -17.42
N TYR A 95 18.36 -14.26 -17.14
CA TYR A 95 17.15 -13.82 -16.45
C TYR A 95 16.16 -13.21 -17.44
N LYS A 96 14.88 -13.45 -17.21
CA LYS A 96 13.78 -12.88 -18.00
C LYS A 96 12.71 -12.33 -17.05
N LEU A 97 12.17 -11.16 -17.38
CA LEU A 97 11.01 -10.60 -16.71
C LEU A 97 9.74 -11.22 -17.29
N VAL A 98 8.96 -11.86 -16.43
CA VAL A 98 7.71 -12.50 -16.84
C VAL A 98 6.54 -11.76 -16.19
N TYR A 99 5.65 -11.27 -17.04
CA TYR A 99 4.40 -10.64 -16.61
C TYR A 99 3.34 -11.73 -16.42
N GLY A 100 2.67 -11.73 -15.27
CA GLY A 100 1.63 -12.68 -14.92
C GLY A 100 0.73 -12.08 -13.84
N LYS A 101 0.17 -12.90 -12.96
CA LYS A 101 -0.55 -12.41 -11.76
C LYS A 101 0.30 -11.51 -10.86
N THR A 102 1.61 -11.71 -10.89
CA THR A 102 2.64 -10.85 -10.32
C THR A 102 3.79 -10.81 -11.30
N THR A 103 4.43 -9.66 -11.45
CA THR A 103 5.65 -9.54 -12.24
C THR A 103 6.77 -10.26 -11.49
N SER A 104 7.40 -11.25 -12.13
CA SER A 104 8.46 -12.06 -11.52
C SER A 104 9.66 -12.20 -12.44
N ILE A 105 10.85 -12.31 -11.85
CA ILE A 105 12.08 -12.58 -12.58
C ILE A 105 12.33 -14.07 -12.54
N GLN A 106 12.46 -14.68 -13.73
CA GLN A 106 12.68 -16.12 -13.87
C GLN A 106 14.02 -16.37 -14.55
N PHE A 107 14.64 -17.50 -14.19
CA PHE A 107 15.84 -17.97 -14.87
C PHE A 107 15.44 -18.81 -16.09
N VAL A 108 16.04 -18.46 -17.23
CA VAL A 108 15.75 -19.10 -18.52
C VAL A 108 17.02 -19.80 -19.01
N ASN A 109 16.88 -21.06 -19.44
CA ASN A 109 17.96 -21.82 -20.07
C ASN A 109 18.31 -21.23 -21.45
N GLU A 110 19.41 -21.68 -22.03
CA GLU A 110 19.84 -21.28 -23.38
C GLU A 110 18.80 -21.63 -24.46
N ASP A 111 17.98 -22.64 -24.21
CA ASP A 111 16.88 -23.09 -25.09
C ASP A 111 15.61 -22.21 -24.97
N GLY A 112 15.62 -21.14 -24.17
CA GLY A 112 14.47 -20.28 -23.94
C GLY A 112 13.43 -20.85 -22.99
N THR A 113 13.65 -22.03 -22.40
CA THR A 113 12.73 -22.64 -21.44
C THR A 113 12.96 -22.15 -20.01
N ASN A 114 11.87 -21.95 -19.25
CA ASN A 114 11.98 -21.54 -17.86
C ASN A 114 12.53 -22.66 -16.97
N ASN A 115 13.61 -22.39 -16.26
CA ASN A 115 14.18 -23.30 -15.28
C ASN A 115 13.60 -23.01 -13.89
N LYS A 116 12.64 -23.84 -13.46
CA LYS A 116 11.96 -23.65 -12.17
C LYS A 116 12.89 -23.86 -10.97
N GLU A 117 13.86 -24.79 -11.07
CA GLU A 117 14.79 -25.09 -9.98
C GLU A 117 15.76 -23.94 -9.74
N GLU A 118 16.35 -23.38 -10.80
CA GLU A 118 17.21 -22.20 -10.70
C GLU A 118 16.41 -20.95 -10.32
N THR A 119 15.19 -20.79 -10.82
CA THR A 119 14.30 -19.69 -10.44
C THR A 119 13.99 -19.71 -8.95
N ALA A 120 13.80 -20.87 -8.33
CA ALA A 120 13.54 -20.99 -6.90
C ALA A 120 14.72 -20.57 -6.00
N LYS A 121 15.94 -20.48 -6.56
CA LYS A 121 17.16 -20.03 -5.87
C LYS A 121 17.38 -18.52 -5.98
N ILE A 122 16.47 -17.79 -6.64
CA ILE A 122 16.58 -16.33 -6.82
C ILE A 122 15.84 -15.64 -5.67
N TRP A 123 16.57 -14.81 -4.94
CA TRP A 123 16.01 -13.84 -4.00
C TRP A 123 15.95 -12.48 -4.68
N ASP A 124 14.75 -11.95 -4.88
CA ASP A 124 14.52 -10.68 -5.53
C ASP A 124 14.43 -9.56 -4.49
N PHE A 125 15.43 -8.69 -4.48
CA PHE A 125 15.51 -7.46 -3.67
C PHE A 125 15.39 -6.21 -4.54
N SER A 126 14.83 -6.33 -5.73
CA SER A 126 14.70 -5.23 -6.68
C SER A 126 13.87 -4.08 -6.14
N ILE A 127 14.19 -2.87 -6.57
CA ILE A 127 13.37 -1.70 -6.28
C ILE A 127 12.22 -1.68 -7.27
N THR A 128 11.07 -2.21 -6.86
CA THR A 128 9.83 -2.19 -7.62
C THR A 128 9.16 -0.82 -7.53
N LYS A 129 8.12 -0.60 -8.33
CA LYS A 129 7.29 0.61 -8.32
C LYS A 129 6.76 0.93 -6.91
N ASN A 130 6.29 -0.09 -6.18
CA ASN A 130 5.77 0.08 -4.82
C ASN A 130 6.89 0.40 -3.81
N VAL A 131 8.04 -0.27 -3.91
CA VAL A 131 9.20 0.01 -3.04
C VAL A 131 9.72 1.43 -3.26
N PHE A 132 9.81 1.88 -4.52
CA PHE A 132 10.19 3.26 -4.84
C PHE A 132 9.20 4.26 -4.24
N SER A 133 7.89 4.04 -4.44
CA SER A 133 6.84 4.90 -3.89
C SER A 133 6.88 4.95 -2.36
N LEU A 134 7.14 3.82 -1.71
CA LEU A 134 7.33 3.73 -0.26
C LEU A 134 8.48 4.60 0.23
N ILE A 135 9.67 4.46 -0.37
CA ILE A 135 10.85 5.25 -0.02
C ILE A 135 10.56 6.74 -0.25
N PHE A 136 9.97 7.08 -1.39
CA PHE A 136 9.64 8.44 -1.76
C PHE A 136 8.65 9.09 -0.78
N SER A 137 7.58 8.39 -0.41
CA SER A 137 6.60 8.89 0.56
C SER A 137 7.21 9.10 1.94
N ILE A 138 8.09 8.19 2.40
CA ILE A 138 8.81 8.34 3.67
C ILE A 138 9.72 9.57 3.63
N LEU A 139 10.46 9.79 2.54
CA LEU A 139 11.32 10.96 2.39
C LEU A 139 10.53 12.27 2.40
N ILE A 140 9.36 12.31 1.73
CA ILE A 140 8.46 13.47 1.77
C ILE A 140 8.00 13.73 3.20
N LEU A 141 7.48 12.71 3.90
CA LEU A 141 6.99 12.86 5.27
C LEU A 141 8.09 13.36 6.21
N LEU A 142 9.28 12.75 6.15
CA LEU A 142 10.40 13.18 6.97
C LEU A 142 10.80 14.63 6.67
N SER A 143 10.89 15.01 5.39
CA SER A 143 11.25 16.38 4.96
C SER A 143 10.23 17.40 5.45
N VAL A 144 8.94 17.11 5.31
CA VAL A 144 7.85 17.98 5.74
C VAL A 144 7.86 18.14 7.27
N PHE A 145 7.85 17.04 8.02
CA PHE A 145 7.78 17.12 9.48
C PHE A 145 9.04 17.67 10.13
N ILE A 146 10.23 17.39 9.59
CA ILE A 146 11.48 18.00 10.06
C ILE A 146 11.46 19.52 9.80
N THR A 147 10.97 19.94 8.65
CA THR A 147 10.86 21.39 8.31
C THR A 147 9.87 22.09 9.24
N ILE A 148 8.71 21.51 9.49
CA ILE A 148 7.71 22.04 10.43
C ILE A 148 8.28 22.10 11.85
N SER A 149 8.90 21.03 12.31
CA SER A 149 9.52 20.98 13.66
C SER A 149 10.59 22.06 13.84
N LYS A 150 11.45 22.27 12.83
CA LYS A 150 12.44 23.36 12.87
C LYS A 150 11.78 24.74 12.91
N ARG A 151 10.68 24.96 12.15
CA ARG A 151 9.95 26.23 12.16
C ARG A 151 9.31 26.50 13.52
N TYR A 152 8.69 25.51 14.17
CA TYR A 152 8.14 25.68 15.53
C TYR A 152 9.23 26.02 16.55
N ARG A 153 10.41 25.44 16.44
CA ARG A 153 11.52 25.71 17.35
C ARG A 153 12.06 27.14 17.17
N ASN A 154 12.15 27.61 15.92
CA ASN A 154 12.75 28.90 15.60
C ASN A 154 11.75 30.08 15.73
N ASN A 155 10.45 29.83 15.58
CA ASN A 155 9.41 30.87 15.54
C ASN A 155 8.35 30.66 16.62
N LYS A 156 8.76 30.50 17.87
CA LYS A 156 7.89 30.18 19.02
C LYS A 156 6.70 31.13 19.23
N ASN A 157 6.80 32.40 18.79
CA ASN A 157 5.80 33.45 19.04
C ASN A 157 5.17 34.01 17.75
N LYS A 158 5.33 33.34 16.60
CA LYS A 158 4.72 33.77 15.33
C LYS A 158 3.60 32.82 14.93
N ALA A 159 2.57 33.35 14.30
CA ALA A 159 1.49 32.56 13.73
C ALA A 159 2.02 31.55 12.69
N PRO A 160 1.44 30.34 12.61
CA PRO A 160 1.82 29.35 11.61
C PRO A 160 1.61 29.88 10.19
N SER A 161 2.54 29.54 9.29
CA SER A 161 2.48 30.02 7.90
C SER A 161 2.84 28.91 6.90
N GLY A 162 2.23 28.94 5.70
CA GLY A 162 2.48 27.99 4.61
C GLY A 162 2.09 26.56 4.99
N LEU A 163 2.96 25.59 4.72
CA LEU A 163 2.73 24.15 5.03
C LEU A 163 2.42 23.90 6.51
N GLN A 164 2.97 24.68 7.42
CA GLN A 164 2.68 24.57 8.85
C GLN A 164 1.19 24.87 9.12
N SER A 165 0.65 25.96 8.56
CA SER A 165 -0.76 26.34 8.70
C SER A 165 -1.72 25.33 8.07
N LEU A 166 -1.27 24.63 7.00
CA LEU A 166 -2.07 23.59 6.33
C LEU A 166 -2.16 22.31 7.17
N LEU A 167 -1.04 21.88 7.77
CA LEU A 167 -0.97 20.58 8.46
C LEU A 167 -1.33 20.68 9.94
N GLU A 168 -1.23 21.85 10.56
CA GLU A 168 -1.54 22.05 11.98
C GLU A 168 -2.97 21.66 12.35
N PRO A 169 -4.03 22.06 11.59
CA PRO A 169 -5.41 21.63 11.88
C PRO A 169 -5.56 20.10 11.86
N ILE A 170 -4.88 19.43 10.92
CA ILE A 170 -4.94 17.97 10.82
C ILE A 170 -4.23 17.30 12.01
N VAL A 171 -3.09 17.84 12.44
CA VAL A 171 -2.37 17.35 13.62
C VAL A 171 -3.19 17.54 14.89
N ILE A 172 -3.85 18.70 15.03
CA ILE A 172 -4.75 18.98 16.16
C ILE A 172 -5.94 18.03 16.14
N PHE A 173 -6.57 17.82 14.99
CA PHE A 173 -7.66 16.88 14.81
C PHE A 173 -7.25 15.45 15.23
N VAL A 174 -6.13 14.93 14.75
CA VAL A 174 -5.65 13.59 15.16
C VAL A 174 -5.33 13.53 16.65
N ARG A 175 -4.80 14.63 17.23
CA ARG A 175 -4.50 14.69 18.66
C ARG A 175 -5.75 14.73 19.52
N ASP A 176 -6.68 15.64 19.23
CA ASP A 176 -7.78 15.97 20.13
C ASP A 176 -9.01 15.09 19.87
N ASP A 177 -9.42 14.93 18.59
CA ASP A 177 -10.62 14.19 18.24
C ASP A 177 -10.40 12.68 18.14
N ILE A 178 -9.15 12.22 17.87
CA ILE A 178 -8.85 10.78 17.77
C ILE A 178 -8.09 10.29 19.02
N ALA A 179 -6.89 10.81 19.28
CA ALA A 179 -6.03 10.22 20.30
C ALA A 179 -6.53 10.47 21.72
N LYS A 180 -6.91 11.71 22.06
CA LYS A 180 -7.43 12.02 23.39
C LYS A 180 -8.79 11.40 23.65
N SER A 181 -9.69 11.42 22.67
CA SER A 181 -11.03 10.88 22.82
C SER A 181 -11.06 9.37 23.00
N ALA A 182 -10.18 8.64 22.26
CA ALA A 182 -10.17 7.17 22.28
C ALA A 182 -9.25 6.56 23.36
N ILE A 183 -8.15 7.22 23.72
CA ILE A 183 -7.14 6.69 24.65
C ILE A 183 -7.26 7.32 26.05
N GLY A 184 -7.79 8.55 26.11
CA GLY A 184 -7.86 9.35 27.34
C GLY A 184 -6.63 10.26 27.55
N GLU A 185 -6.83 11.31 28.39
CA GLU A 185 -5.86 12.39 28.56
C GLU A 185 -4.52 11.96 29.18
N LYS A 186 -4.50 10.87 29.96
CA LYS A 186 -3.30 10.43 30.67
C LYS A 186 -2.29 9.74 29.75
N GLU A 187 -2.77 8.89 28.83
CA GLU A 187 -1.93 7.97 28.08
C GLU A 187 -1.75 8.36 26.59
N TYR A 188 -2.60 9.23 26.02
CA TYR A 188 -2.58 9.55 24.59
C TYR A 188 -1.23 10.03 24.07
N LYS A 189 -0.45 10.75 24.88
CA LYS A 189 0.87 11.30 24.49
C LYS A 189 1.87 10.24 24.09
N LYS A 190 1.75 9.04 24.67
CA LYS A 190 2.62 7.90 24.37
C LYS A 190 2.36 7.36 22.96
N TYR A 191 1.10 7.33 22.54
CA TYR A 191 0.66 6.71 21.28
C TYR A 191 0.50 7.73 20.13
N LEU A 192 0.37 9.02 20.46
CA LEU A 192 0.17 10.08 19.48
C LEU A 192 1.21 10.09 18.34
N PRO A 193 2.52 9.93 18.57
CA PRO A 193 3.49 9.89 17.48
C PRO A 193 3.25 8.75 16.49
N PHE A 194 2.82 7.59 16.98
CA PHE A 194 2.47 6.45 16.13
C PHE A 194 1.21 6.74 15.31
N LEU A 195 0.15 7.24 15.95
CA LEU A 195 -1.12 7.57 15.29
C LEU A 195 -0.94 8.63 14.20
N LEU A 196 -0.16 9.69 14.48
CA LEU A 196 0.18 10.71 13.47
C LEU A 196 0.96 10.10 12.30
N THR A 197 1.93 9.24 12.58
CA THR A 197 2.72 8.60 11.53
C THR A 197 1.85 7.73 10.64
N VAL A 198 0.97 6.92 11.21
CA VAL A 198 0.06 6.05 10.45
C VAL A 198 -0.94 6.87 9.65
N PHE A 199 -1.54 7.90 10.26
CA PHE A 199 -2.49 8.78 9.58
C PHE A 199 -1.86 9.42 8.33
N PHE A 200 -0.73 10.12 8.50
CA PHE A 200 -0.09 10.82 7.39
C PHE A 200 0.52 9.88 6.36
N PHE A 201 1.00 8.71 6.79
CA PHE A 201 1.49 7.69 5.87
C PHE A 201 0.38 7.16 4.96
N ILE A 202 -0.75 6.76 5.53
CA ILE A 202 -1.89 6.27 4.74
C ILE A 202 -2.43 7.39 3.86
N PHE A 203 -2.64 8.59 4.42
CA PHE A 203 -3.20 9.71 3.68
C PHE A 203 -2.33 10.13 2.50
N LEU A 204 -1.01 10.28 2.71
CA LEU A 204 -0.09 10.66 1.64
C LEU A 204 -0.01 9.59 0.55
N ASN A 205 0.09 8.30 0.92
CA ASN A 205 0.20 7.24 -0.08
C ASN A 205 -1.10 7.05 -0.87
N ASN A 206 -2.26 7.24 -0.25
CA ASN A 206 -3.53 7.25 -0.96
C ASN A 206 -3.63 8.43 -1.93
N LEU A 207 -3.18 9.63 -1.52
CA LEU A 207 -3.11 10.79 -2.42
C LEU A 207 -2.14 10.57 -3.58
N LEU A 208 -0.95 10.03 -3.32
CA LEU A 208 0.02 9.71 -4.36
C LEU A 208 -0.53 8.66 -5.34
N GLY A 209 -1.30 7.69 -4.85
CA GLY A 209 -1.98 6.69 -5.68
C GLY A 209 -2.97 7.30 -6.68
N LEU A 210 -3.64 8.39 -6.32
CA LEU A 210 -4.59 9.08 -7.20
C LEU A 210 -3.94 9.84 -8.37
N ILE A 211 -2.65 10.18 -8.27
CA ILE A 211 -1.93 10.91 -9.32
C ILE A 211 -1.51 9.90 -10.40
N PRO A 212 -2.02 9.99 -11.65
CA PRO A 212 -1.81 8.96 -12.66
C PRO A 212 -0.42 9.00 -13.33
N PHE A 213 0.48 9.88 -12.91
CA PHE A 213 1.82 10.06 -13.50
C PHE A 213 2.91 10.07 -12.41
N PHE A 214 4.14 9.79 -12.83
CA PHE A 214 5.30 9.81 -11.95
C PHE A 214 5.42 11.13 -11.17
N PRO A 215 5.71 11.10 -9.85
CA PRO A 215 6.01 9.95 -8.99
C PRO A 215 4.78 9.30 -8.33
N GLY A 216 3.58 9.58 -8.80
CA GLY A 216 2.31 8.97 -8.37
C GLY A 216 1.94 7.71 -9.15
N GLY A 217 0.70 7.23 -9.00
CA GLY A 217 0.16 6.07 -9.70
C GLY A 217 0.65 4.71 -9.20
N ALA A 218 1.42 4.67 -8.11
CA ALA A 218 1.73 3.44 -7.42
C ALA A 218 0.62 3.12 -6.42
N ASN A 219 -0.01 1.96 -6.56
CA ASN A 219 -1.05 1.49 -5.65
C ASN A 219 -0.42 0.84 -4.41
N LEU A 220 0.33 1.63 -3.60
CA LEU A 220 1.09 1.12 -2.46
C LEU A 220 0.18 0.48 -1.40
N THR A 221 -0.90 1.14 -1.01
CA THR A 221 -1.85 0.66 0.00
C THR A 221 -2.79 -0.41 -0.55
N GLY A 222 -2.88 -0.56 -1.86
CA GLY A 222 -3.53 -1.68 -2.55
C GLY A 222 -2.60 -2.89 -2.76
N ASN A 223 -1.34 -2.83 -2.34
CA ASN A 223 -0.52 -4.03 -2.14
C ASN A 223 -0.78 -4.56 -0.72
N ILE A 224 -1.34 -5.77 -0.60
CA ILE A 224 -1.78 -6.35 0.67
C ILE A 224 -0.67 -6.42 1.73
N ALA A 225 0.60 -6.49 1.32
CA ALA A 225 1.73 -6.53 2.24
C ALA A 225 1.82 -5.27 3.11
N VAL A 226 1.53 -4.09 2.55
CA VAL A 226 1.62 -2.81 3.27
C VAL A 226 0.53 -2.68 4.36
N PRO A 227 -0.77 -2.85 4.05
CA PRO A 227 -1.80 -2.91 5.08
C PRO A 227 -1.59 -4.00 6.12
N MET A 228 -1.06 -5.16 5.71
CA MET A 228 -0.75 -6.26 6.63
C MET A 228 0.31 -5.87 7.65
N VAL A 229 1.40 -5.23 7.21
CA VAL A 229 2.46 -4.76 8.11
C VAL A 229 1.92 -3.69 9.07
N LEU A 230 1.14 -2.72 8.58
CA LEU A 230 0.51 -1.70 9.43
C LEU A 230 -0.41 -2.33 10.48
N ALA A 231 -1.26 -3.27 10.07
CA ALA A 231 -2.18 -3.98 10.96
C ALA A 231 -1.43 -4.85 11.99
N ALA A 232 -0.36 -5.54 11.56
CA ALA A 232 0.50 -6.31 12.45
C ALA A 232 1.19 -5.43 13.49
N MET A 233 1.64 -4.24 13.12
CA MET A 233 2.22 -3.28 14.08
C MET A 233 1.19 -2.80 15.10
N VAL A 234 -0.04 -2.49 14.65
CA VAL A 234 -1.14 -2.15 15.57
C VAL A 234 -1.40 -3.30 16.53
N PHE A 235 -1.47 -4.54 16.02
CA PHE A 235 -1.66 -5.74 16.84
C PHE A 235 -0.56 -5.92 17.88
N ILE A 236 0.70 -5.82 17.47
CA ILE A 236 1.86 -5.97 18.37
C ILE A 236 1.83 -4.89 19.45
N ILE A 237 1.63 -3.62 19.07
CA ILE A 237 1.60 -2.51 20.04
C ILE A 237 0.42 -2.67 21.00
N THR A 238 -0.76 -3.03 20.52
CA THR A 238 -1.96 -3.27 21.35
C THR A 238 -1.70 -4.38 22.36
N THR A 239 -1.19 -5.51 21.90
CA THR A 239 -0.91 -6.70 22.72
C THR A 239 0.16 -6.44 23.78
N LEU A 240 1.26 -5.76 23.41
CA LEU A 240 2.33 -5.39 24.33
C LEU A 240 1.94 -4.28 25.32
N SER A 241 0.98 -3.44 24.96
CA SER A 241 0.46 -2.37 25.81
C SER A 241 -0.67 -2.83 26.72
N GLY A 242 -1.20 -4.04 26.50
CA GLY A 242 -2.31 -4.60 27.25
C GLY A 242 -2.02 -4.70 28.74
N LYS A 243 -2.76 -3.92 29.56
CA LYS A 243 -2.70 -3.98 31.02
C LYS A 243 -3.40 -5.24 31.54
N LYS A 244 -3.24 -5.53 32.83
CA LYS A 244 -3.84 -6.72 33.48
C LYS A 244 -5.36 -6.79 33.28
N TYR A 245 -6.04 -5.65 33.25
CA TYR A 245 -7.49 -5.56 33.04
C TYR A 245 -7.87 -6.00 31.62
N TYR A 246 -7.14 -5.57 30.61
CA TYR A 246 -7.34 -5.97 29.21
C TYR A 246 -7.28 -7.50 29.03
N TRP A 247 -6.26 -8.14 29.56
CA TRP A 247 -6.14 -9.60 29.50
C TRP A 247 -7.20 -10.32 30.32
N LYS A 248 -7.55 -9.76 31.50
CA LYS A 248 -8.66 -10.30 32.31
C LYS A 248 -9.98 -10.22 31.56
N HIS A 249 -10.23 -9.13 30.82
CA HIS A 249 -11.44 -8.98 30.02
C HIS A 249 -11.52 -10.04 28.90
N ILE A 250 -10.42 -10.37 28.24
CA ILE A 250 -10.36 -11.37 27.17
C ILE A 250 -10.58 -12.80 27.72
N PHE A 251 -9.89 -13.16 28.81
CA PHE A 251 -9.90 -14.53 29.32
C PHE A 251 -10.99 -14.81 30.37
N ALA A 252 -11.39 -13.80 31.12
CA ALA A 252 -12.33 -13.94 32.20
C ALA A 252 -13.11 -12.65 32.41
N MET A 253 -14.02 -12.33 31.49
CA MET A 253 -14.84 -11.11 31.55
C MET A 253 -15.54 -10.98 32.90
N PRO A 254 -15.32 -9.90 33.66
CA PRO A 254 -15.92 -9.72 34.96
C PRO A 254 -17.45 -9.57 34.86
N GLY A 255 -18.19 -10.19 35.79
CA GLY A 255 -19.64 -10.11 35.83
C GLY A 255 -20.37 -11.13 34.97
N VAL A 256 -19.68 -12.00 34.24
CA VAL A 256 -20.31 -13.04 33.40
C VAL A 256 -20.34 -14.40 34.11
N PRO A 257 -21.46 -15.14 34.09
CA PRO A 257 -21.56 -16.50 34.65
C PRO A 257 -20.58 -17.47 33.92
N LYS A 258 -20.00 -18.40 34.70
CA LYS A 258 -19.00 -19.38 34.17
C LYS A 258 -19.45 -20.17 32.94
N PRO A 259 -20.68 -20.62 32.77
CA PRO A 259 -21.13 -21.35 31.56
C PRO A 259 -21.06 -20.46 30.29
N VAL A 260 -21.37 -19.17 30.44
CA VAL A 260 -21.35 -18.20 29.33
C VAL A 260 -19.93 -17.85 28.93
N LEU A 261 -19.00 -17.79 29.90
CA LEU A 261 -17.57 -17.57 29.65
C LEU A 261 -16.96 -18.63 28.70
N LEU A 262 -17.42 -19.87 28.75
CA LEU A 262 -16.92 -20.93 27.88
C LEU A 262 -17.12 -20.61 26.38
N ILE A 263 -18.22 -19.91 26.06
CA ILE A 263 -18.50 -19.48 24.66
C ILE A 263 -17.92 -18.13 24.39
N LEU A 264 -17.94 -17.21 25.34
CA LEU A 264 -17.51 -15.82 25.14
C LEU A 264 -15.99 -15.69 25.00
N THR A 265 -15.22 -16.42 25.81
CA THR A 265 -13.73 -16.36 25.77
C THR A 265 -13.14 -16.73 24.40
N PRO A 266 -13.54 -17.82 23.71
CA PRO A 266 -13.11 -18.06 22.34
C PRO A 266 -13.44 -16.92 21.38
N ILE A 267 -14.64 -16.34 21.48
CA ILE A 267 -15.07 -15.22 20.62
C ILE A 267 -14.17 -13.99 20.85
N GLU A 268 -13.87 -13.65 22.11
CA GLU A 268 -12.97 -12.53 22.43
C GLU A 268 -11.54 -12.77 21.93
N ILE A 269 -11.02 -14.00 22.09
CA ILE A 269 -9.69 -14.37 21.55
C ILE A 269 -9.67 -14.21 20.04
N PHE A 270 -10.68 -14.73 19.31
CA PHE A 270 -10.80 -14.51 17.87
C PHE A 270 -10.92 -13.03 17.53
N GLY A 271 -11.65 -12.25 18.34
CA GLY A 271 -11.80 -10.81 18.19
C GLY A 271 -10.46 -10.07 18.18
N VAL A 272 -9.50 -10.48 19.02
CA VAL A 272 -8.16 -9.88 19.08
C VAL A 272 -7.41 -10.00 17.74
N PHE A 273 -7.59 -11.13 17.04
CA PHE A 273 -6.99 -11.36 15.73
C PHE A 273 -7.81 -10.72 14.58
N LEU A 274 -9.14 -10.75 14.70
CA LEU A 274 -10.03 -10.19 13.68
C LEU A 274 -9.91 -8.67 13.56
N LYS A 275 -9.69 -7.95 14.66
CA LYS A 275 -9.56 -6.49 14.66
C LYS A 275 -8.47 -5.98 13.69
N PRO A 276 -7.20 -6.44 13.77
CA PRO A 276 -6.16 -6.07 12.80
C PRO A 276 -6.46 -6.56 11.37
N LEU A 277 -7.04 -7.76 11.23
CA LEU A 277 -7.41 -8.31 9.93
C LEU A 277 -8.42 -7.41 9.20
N VAL A 278 -9.44 -6.93 9.92
CA VAL A 278 -10.44 -6.00 9.36
C VAL A 278 -9.80 -4.68 8.93
N LEU A 279 -8.84 -4.14 9.72
CA LEU A 279 -8.08 -2.95 9.33
C LEU A 279 -7.32 -3.17 8.01
N MET A 280 -6.62 -4.29 7.91
CA MET A 280 -5.86 -4.68 6.73
C MET A 280 -6.76 -4.79 5.49
N ILE A 281 -7.83 -5.60 5.58
CA ILE A 281 -8.75 -5.84 4.45
C ILE A 281 -9.41 -4.53 4.01
N ARG A 282 -9.86 -3.70 4.95
CA ARG A 282 -10.53 -2.44 4.64
C ARG A 282 -9.61 -1.49 3.85
N LEU A 283 -8.36 -1.34 4.30
CA LEU A 283 -7.40 -0.46 3.62
C LEU A 283 -7.09 -0.99 2.21
N PHE A 284 -6.77 -2.28 2.09
CA PHE A 284 -6.50 -2.95 0.83
C PHE A 284 -7.69 -2.88 -0.15
N ALA A 285 -8.87 -3.31 0.32
CA ALA A 285 -10.02 -3.46 -0.57
C ALA A 285 -10.55 -2.12 -1.11
N ASN A 286 -10.61 -1.09 -0.28
CA ASN A 286 -11.14 0.21 -0.70
C ASN A 286 -10.29 0.84 -1.82
N ILE A 287 -8.97 0.85 -1.65
CA ILE A 287 -8.07 1.45 -2.63
C ILE A 287 -8.03 0.62 -3.91
N THR A 288 -7.93 -0.72 -3.79
CA THR A 288 -7.91 -1.60 -4.96
C THR A 288 -9.21 -1.52 -5.73
N ALA A 289 -10.37 -1.52 -5.05
CA ALA A 289 -11.67 -1.40 -5.70
C ALA A 289 -11.85 -0.06 -6.44
N GLY A 290 -11.41 1.05 -5.83
CA GLY A 290 -11.46 2.37 -6.45
C GLY A 290 -10.68 2.39 -7.78
N HIS A 291 -9.43 1.93 -7.77
CA HIS A 291 -8.62 1.83 -9.00
C HIS A 291 -9.25 0.91 -10.05
N ILE A 292 -9.79 -0.25 -9.67
CA ILE A 292 -10.47 -1.16 -10.61
C ILE A 292 -11.66 -0.46 -11.29
N ILE A 293 -12.48 0.25 -10.51
CA ILE A 293 -13.66 0.94 -11.05
C ILE A 293 -13.25 2.03 -12.05
N ILE A 294 -12.30 2.90 -11.68
CA ILE A 294 -11.82 3.97 -12.57
C ILE A 294 -11.27 3.40 -13.88
N LEU A 295 -10.40 2.39 -13.79
CA LEU A 295 -9.80 1.76 -14.96
C LEU A 295 -10.83 1.01 -15.81
N SER A 296 -11.86 0.42 -15.19
CA SER A 296 -12.95 -0.23 -15.93
C SER A 296 -13.73 0.76 -16.78
N PHE A 297 -14.06 1.95 -16.24
CA PHE A 297 -14.73 3.00 -17.03
C PHE A 297 -13.81 3.55 -18.14
N PHE A 298 -12.52 3.66 -17.85
CA PHE A 298 -11.55 4.06 -18.87
C PHE A 298 -11.45 3.04 -20.00
N SER A 299 -11.47 1.75 -19.66
CA SER A 299 -11.44 0.64 -20.64
C SER A 299 -12.65 0.62 -21.57
N MET A 300 -13.81 1.05 -21.08
CA MET A 300 -15.02 1.13 -21.91
C MET A 300 -14.82 2.03 -23.15
N ILE A 301 -14.04 3.12 -23.01
CA ILE A 301 -13.75 4.03 -24.13
C ILE A 301 -13.04 3.27 -25.27
N PHE A 302 -12.07 2.42 -24.92
CA PHE A 302 -11.32 1.64 -25.92
C PHE A 302 -12.19 0.54 -26.54
N ILE A 303 -12.96 -0.21 -25.73
CA ILE A 303 -13.86 -1.27 -26.21
C ILE A 303 -14.86 -0.72 -27.23
N PHE A 304 -15.56 0.36 -26.91
CA PHE A 304 -16.54 0.97 -27.80
C PHE A 304 -15.89 1.70 -28.99
N GLY A 305 -14.66 2.19 -28.82
CA GLY A 305 -13.84 2.78 -29.89
C GLY A 305 -13.47 1.77 -30.98
N GLU A 306 -13.17 0.52 -30.60
CA GLU A 306 -12.93 -0.59 -31.55
C GLU A 306 -14.19 -0.96 -32.35
N MET A 307 -15.38 -0.85 -31.75
CA MET A 307 -16.64 -1.15 -32.42
C MET A 307 -17.01 -0.08 -33.46
N SER A 308 -16.87 1.20 -33.09
CA SER A 308 -17.16 2.34 -33.96
C SER A 308 -16.57 3.62 -33.36
N PRO A 309 -15.92 4.49 -34.16
CA PRO A 309 -15.43 5.79 -33.68
C PRO A 309 -16.52 6.65 -33.04
N VAL A 310 -17.72 6.63 -33.58
CA VAL A 310 -18.89 7.38 -33.07
C VAL A 310 -19.32 6.86 -31.70
N ALA A 311 -19.33 5.53 -31.51
CA ALA A 311 -19.62 4.91 -30.22
C ALA A 311 -18.52 5.24 -29.18
N GLY A 312 -17.26 5.18 -29.58
CA GLY A 312 -16.14 5.55 -28.74
C GLY A 312 -16.21 7.00 -28.24
N TYR A 313 -16.49 7.97 -29.11
CA TYR A 313 -16.67 9.38 -28.72
C TYR A 313 -17.90 9.57 -27.83
N GLY A 314 -19.02 8.89 -28.10
CA GLY A 314 -20.22 8.96 -27.26
C GLY A 314 -19.98 8.46 -25.85
N VAL A 315 -19.35 7.30 -25.74
CA VAL A 315 -18.99 6.68 -24.43
C VAL A 315 -17.90 7.47 -23.71
N SER A 316 -16.97 8.10 -24.43
CA SER A 316 -15.87 8.85 -23.79
C SER A 316 -16.37 10.03 -22.96
N VAL A 317 -17.40 10.74 -23.39
CA VAL A 317 -18.01 11.85 -22.63
C VAL A 317 -18.63 11.33 -21.34
N PHE A 318 -19.41 10.26 -21.41
CA PHE A 318 -20.05 9.64 -20.23
C PHE A 318 -19.01 9.04 -19.28
N SER A 319 -18.09 8.23 -19.80
CA SER A 319 -17.01 7.62 -18.98
C SER A 319 -16.10 8.68 -18.37
N GLY A 320 -15.75 9.73 -19.10
CA GLY A 320 -14.92 10.82 -18.59
C GLY A 320 -15.58 11.56 -17.43
N LEU A 321 -16.88 11.86 -17.54
CA LEU A 321 -17.65 12.49 -16.47
C LEU A 321 -17.72 11.57 -15.24
N PHE A 322 -17.93 10.27 -15.44
CA PHE A 322 -18.01 9.29 -14.38
C PHE A 322 -16.64 9.07 -13.69
N VAL A 323 -15.57 9.01 -14.47
CA VAL A 323 -14.20 8.93 -13.92
C VAL A 323 -13.88 10.17 -13.06
N LEU A 324 -14.24 11.37 -13.50
CA LEU A 324 -14.06 12.59 -12.71
C LEU A 324 -14.83 12.54 -11.39
N PHE A 325 -16.06 12.05 -11.41
CA PHE A 325 -16.88 11.84 -10.22
C PHE A 325 -16.23 10.80 -9.29
N MET A 326 -15.77 9.67 -9.82
CA MET A 326 -15.09 8.62 -9.05
C MET A 326 -13.77 9.10 -8.45
N MET A 327 -12.96 9.87 -9.16
CA MET A 327 -11.74 10.48 -8.62
C MET A 327 -12.03 11.41 -7.44
N THR A 328 -13.14 12.15 -7.49
CA THR A 328 -13.57 13.01 -6.38
C THR A 328 -13.97 12.17 -5.16
N LEU A 329 -14.70 11.08 -5.38
CA LEU A 329 -15.04 10.12 -4.31
C LEU A 329 -13.78 9.46 -3.74
N GLU A 330 -12.84 9.08 -4.59
CA GLU A 330 -11.61 8.42 -4.17
C GLU A 330 -10.71 9.35 -3.33
N LEU A 331 -10.71 10.66 -3.63
CA LEU A 331 -10.08 11.67 -2.80
C LEU A 331 -10.70 11.73 -1.39
N LEU A 332 -12.03 11.68 -1.31
CA LEU A 332 -12.73 11.61 -0.03
C LEU A 332 -12.40 10.31 0.72
N VAL A 333 -12.41 9.18 0.02
CA VAL A 333 -12.06 7.86 0.56
C VAL A 333 -10.61 7.84 1.05
N ALA A 334 -9.68 8.48 0.35
CA ALA A 334 -8.28 8.59 0.76
C ALA A 334 -8.13 9.21 2.17
N PHE A 335 -8.87 10.28 2.44
CA PHE A 335 -8.91 10.90 3.77
C PHE A 335 -9.64 10.03 4.79
N LEU A 336 -10.86 9.56 4.45
CA LEU A 336 -11.66 8.72 5.34
C LEU A 336 -10.93 7.45 5.76
N GLN A 337 -10.15 6.85 4.85
CA GLN A 337 -9.41 5.63 5.15
C GLN A 337 -8.29 5.87 6.15
N ALA A 338 -7.54 6.98 6.02
CA ALA A 338 -6.54 7.38 7.00
C ALA A 338 -7.19 7.67 8.36
N TYR A 339 -8.33 8.36 8.36
CA TYR A 339 -9.11 8.66 9.57
C TYR A 339 -9.59 7.39 10.27
N VAL A 340 -10.30 6.52 9.55
CA VAL A 340 -10.91 5.32 10.13
C VAL A 340 -9.84 4.34 10.64
N PHE A 341 -8.75 4.15 9.88
CA PHE A 341 -7.65 3.30 10.33
C PHE A 341 -7.03 3.82 11.62
N THR A 342 -6.78 5.12 11.70
CA THR A 342 -6.16 5.75 12.88
C THR A 342 -7.11 5.76 14.07
N LEU A 343 -8.40 6.03 13.86
CA LEU A 343 -9.42 6.01 14.90
C LEU A 343 -9.57 4.62 15.53
N LEU A 344 -9.72 3.57 14.70
CA LEU A 344 -9.83 2.21 15.19
C LEU A 344 -8.54 1.77 15.90
N THR A 345 -7.38 2.17 15.40
CA THR A 345 -6.09 1.93 16.08
C THR A 345 -6.06 2.61 17.46
N ALA A 346 -6.50 3.86 17.56
CA ALA A 346 -6.57 4.58 18.82
C ALA A 346 -7.55 3.92 19.80
N MET A 347 -8.71 3.46 19.32
CA MET A 347 -9.68 2.69 20.14
C MET A 347 -9.07 1.39 20.67
N TYR A 348 -8.29 0.66 19.85
CA TYR A 348 -7.61 -0.56 20.30
C TYR A 348 -6.56 -0.28 21.38
N PHE A 349 -5.82 0.82 21.23
CA PHE A 349 -4.88 1.27 22.28
C PHE A 349 -5.61 1.71 23.54
N GLY A 350 -6.74 2.43 23.41
CA GLY A 350 -7.57 2.81 24.54
C GLY A 350 -8.02 1.60 25.34
N MET A 351 -8.62 0.60 24.68
CA MET A 351 -9.02 -0.65 25.32
C MET A 351 -7.86 -1.40 26.00
N ALA A 352 -6.64 -1.33 25.42
CA ALA A 352 -5.47 -1.99 26.00
C ALA A 352 -4.95 -1.32 27.29
N VAL A 353 -5.12 0.01 27.40
CA VAL A 353 -4.58 0.79 28.53
C VAL A 353 -5.63 1.22 29.54
N GLU A 354 -6.89 0.92 29.30
CA GLU A 354 -7.99 1.24 30.19
C GLU A 354 -7.79 0.62 31.59
N GLU A 355 -7.99 1.42 32.63
CA GLU A 355 -7.93 1.01 34.04
C GLU A 355 -9.31 1.27 34.64
N HIS A 356 -9.96 0.23 35.14
CA HIS A 356 -11.15 0.31 35.98
C HIS A 356 -10.86 -0.24 37.37
#